data_bd91623d64c32fad559a40d8036ffd87
#
_entry.id   bd91623d64c32fad559a40d8036ffd87
#
_cell.length_a   1.000
_cell.length_b   1.000
_cell.length_c   1.000
_cell.angle_alpha   90.00
_cell.angle_beta   90.00
_cell.angle_gamma   90.00
#
_symmetry.space_group_name_H-M   'P 1'
#
loop_
_entity.id
_entity.type
_entity.pdbx_description
1 polymer ?
#
loop_
_entity_poly.entity_id
_entity_poly.type
_entity_poly.pdbx_seq_one_letter_code
_entity_poly.pdbx_strand_id
1 'polypeptide(L)'
;HYHMMLLVMHAYKYEENLTVEELKTKLFKTSRPKSALMINEACEKGFFYLEKTSNDQRKKHIKPSESFIKEFNNYIETLKHLNF
;
A
#
# COMPACT_ATOMS: atom_id res chain seq x y z
N HIS A 1 9.20 -5.25 0.00
CA HIS A 1 7.74 -5.13 -0.33
C HIS A 1 6.85 -5.18 0.90
N TYR A 2 7.31 -5.91 1.95
CA TYR A 2 6.50 -6.08 3.16
C TYR A 2 6.23 -4.75 3.87
N HIS A 3 7.25 -3.90 3.99
CA HIS A 3 7.11 -2.60 4.63
C HIS A 3 6.10 -1.71 3.89
N MET A 4 6.16 -1.74 2.56
CA MET A 4 5.20 -1.00 1.73
C MET A 4 3.77 -1.47 1.96
N MET A 5 3.57 -2.79 2.02
CA MET A 5 2.25 -3.37 2.26
C MET A 5 1.70 -2.97 3.63
N LEU A 6 2.54 -2.98 4.65
CA LEU A 6 2.13 -2.55 5.99
C LEU A 6 1.71 -1.08 6.01
N LEU A 7 2.46 -0.22 5.34
CA LEU A 7 2.13 1.21 5.29
C LEU A 7 0.79 1.46 4.60
N VAL A 8 0.54 0.78 3.49
CA VAL A 8 -0.72 0.93 2.75
C VAL A 8 -1.89 0.39 3.57
N MET A 9 -1.72 -0.77 4.19
CA MET A 9 -2.78 -1.36 5.02
C MET A 9 -3.06 -0.53 6.27
N HIS A 10 -2.02 0.06 6.87
CA HIS A 10 -2.18 0.96 8.01
C HIS A 10 -3.03 2.18 7.62
N ALA A 11 -2.69 2.80 6.50
CA ALA A 11 -3.46 3.95 6.01
C ALA A 11 -4.91 3.58 5.72
N TYR A 12 -5.14 2.43 5.13
CA TYR A 12 -6.49 1.94 4.85
C TYR A 12 -7.29 1.74 6.16
N LYS A 13 -6.67 1.09 7.14
CA LYS A 13 -7.34 0.77 8.40
C LYS A 13 -7.74 2.03 9.19
N TYR A 14 -6.88 3.04 9.17
CA TYR A 14 -7.13 4.29 9.90
C TYR A 14 -7.75 5.38 9.03
N GLU A 15 -8.22 5.00 7.82
CA GLU A 15 -8.89 5.92 6.90
C GLU A 15 -8.05 7.14 6.54
N GLU A 16 -6.73 6.96 6.49
CA GLU A 16 -5.82 8.01 6.06
C GLU A 16 -5.71 8.04 4.55
N ASN A 17 -5.62 9.24 3.99
CA ASN A 17 -5.45 9.42 2.55
C ASN A 17 -3.97 9.41 2.20
N LEU A 18 -3.40 8.23 2.01
CA LEU A 18 -2.00 8.07 1.68
C LEU A 18 -1.77 8.33 0.20
N THR A 19 -0.95 9.34 -0.12
CA THR A 19 -0.58 9.62 -1.50
C THR A 19 0.64 8.78 -1.91
N VAL A 20 0.82 8.62 -3.22
CA VAL A 20 1.99 7.92 -3.75
C VAL A 20 3.28 8.60 -3.28
N GLU A 21 3.31 9.93 -3.30
CA GLU A 21 4.51 10.68 -2.87
C GLU A 21 4.80 10.49 -1.39
N GLU A 22 3.77 10.49 -0.56
CA GLU A 22 3.94 10.22 0.87
C GLU A 22 4.46 8.80 1.11
N LEU A 23 3.97 7.82 0.35
CA LEU A 23 4.45 6.45 0.47
C LEU A 23 5.93 6.36 0.10
N LYS A 24 6.35 7.02 -0.99
CA LYS A 24 7.75 7.06 -1.37
C LYS A 24 8.62 7.69 -0.29
N THR A 25 8.13 8.73 0.36
CA THR A 25 8.83 9.39 1.46
C THR A 25 8.98 8.47 2.67
N LYS A 26 7.92 7.72 2.98
CA LYS A 26 7.94 6.77 4.10
C LYS A 26 8.84 5.56 3.83
N LEU A 27 9.10 5.26 2.57
CA LEU A 27 10.05 4.21 2.17
C LEU A 27 11.48 4.77 2.08
N PHE A 28 11.90 5.45 3.12
CA PHE A 28 13.14 6.23 3.13
C PHE A 28 14.41 5.41 2.97
N LYS A 29 14.38 4.12 3.25
CA LYS A 29 15.53 3.22 3.06
C LYS A 29 15.67 2.72 1.63
N THR A 30 14.72 3.05 0.78
CA THR A 30 14.66 2.62 -0.61
C THR A 30 14.80 3.85 -1.51
N SER A 31 15.60 3.77 -2.56
CA SER A 31 15.75 4.88 -3.49
C SER A 31 14.41 5.21 -4.15
N ARG A 32 14.22 6.47 -4.58
CA ARG A 32 12.95 6.88 -5.21
C ARG A 32 12.65 6.08 -6.48
N PRO A 33 13.60 5.84 -7.40
CA PRO A 33 13.33 5.00 -8.57
C PRO A 33 12.89 3.58 -8.20
N LYS A 34 13.51 3.00 -7.17
CA LYS A 34 13.15 1.65 -6.71
C LYS A 34 11.78 1.64 -6.06
N SER A 35 11.46 2.67 -5.27
CA SER A 35 10.14 2.81 -4.65
C SER A 35 9.04 2.91 -5.71
N ALA A 36 9.28 3.73 -6.76
CA ALA A 36 8.34 3.87 -7.85
C ALA A 36 8.11 2.53 -8.56
N LEU A 37 9.17 1.77 -8.79
CA LEU A 37 9.07 0.46 -9.43
C LEU A 37 8.26 -0.51 -8.58
N MET A 38 8.51 -0.56 -7.28
CA MET A 38 7.78 -1.42 -6.35
C MET A 38 6.28 -1.10 -6.32
N ILE A 39 5.95 0.19 -6.30
CA ILE A 39 4.54 0.64 -6.30
C ILE A 39 3.87 0.24 -7.61
N ASN A 40 4.54 0.48 -8.74
CA ASN A 40 4.01 0.11 -10.04
C ASN A 40 3.78 -1.40 -10.16
N GLU A 41 4.73 -2.20 -9.71
CA GLU A 41 4.58 -3.66 -9.72
C GLU A 41 3.40 -4.13 -8.89
N ALA A 42 3.22 -3.55 -7.70
CA ALA A 42 2.09 -3.89 -6.84
C ALA A 42 0.75 -3.55 -7.50
N CYS A 43 0.69 -2.41 -8.20
CA CYS A 43 -0.50 -2.02 -8.94
C CYS A 43 -0.76 -2.95 -10.13
N GLU A 44 0.29 -3.34 -10.86
CA GLU A 44 0.16 -4.27 -11.99
C GLU A 44 -0.32 -5.65 -11.55
N LYS A 45 0.12 -6.10 -10.38
CA LYS A 45 -0.31 -7.38 -9.81
C LYS A 45 -1.71 -7.33 -9.21
N GLY A 46 -2.32 -6.16 -9.17
CA GLY A 46 -3.67 -6.00 -8.64
C GLY A 46 -3.74 -5.95 -7.12
N PHE A 47 -2.63 -5.69 -6.44
CA PHE A 47 -2.63 -5.56 -4.99
C PHE A 47 -3.13 -4.19 -4.54
N PHE A 48 -2.72 -3.14 -5.26
CA PHE A 48 -3.11 -1.77 -4.96
C PHE A 48 -3.73 -1.13 -6.18
N TYR A 49 -4.46 -0.04 -5.97
CA TYR A 49 -4.94 0.79 -7.06
C TYR A 49 -4.76 2.27 -6.69
N LEU A 50 -4.71 3.10 -7.71
CA LEU A 50 -4.55 4.54 -7.53
C LEU A 50 -5.88 5.24 -7.76
N GLU A 51 -6.23 6.11 -6.83
CA GLU A 51 -7.46 6.87 -6.90
C GLU A 51 -7.13 8.36 -7.00
N LYS A 52 -7.64 9.02 -8.02
CA LYS A 52 -7.46 10.47 -8.18
C LYS A 52 -8.48 11.21 -7.34
N THR A 53 -8.00 12.23 -6.61
CA THR A 53 -8.93 13.14 -5.97
C THR A 53 -9.43 14.16 -6.98
N SER A 54 -10.67 14.59 -6.83
CA SER A 54 -11.38 15.43 -7.81
C SER A 54 -10.74 16.78 -8.09
N ASN A 55 -9.89 17.27 -7.21
CA ASN A 55 -9.40 18.66 -7.28
C ASN A 55 -7.92 18.80 -7.63
N ASP A 56 -7.15 17.73 -7.64
CA ASP A 56 -5.73 17.81 -7.95
C ASP A 56 -5.28 16.55 -8.68
N GLN A 57 -5.03 16.69 -9.97
CA GLN A 57 -4.60 15.58 -10.82
C GLN A 57 -3.20 15.08 -10.47
N ARG A 58 -2.44 15.83 -9.67
CA ARG A 58 -1.08 15.48 -9.28
C ARG A 58 -1.05 14.56 -8.07
N LYS A 59 -2.12 14.56 -7.27
CA LYS A 59 -2.18 13.74 -6.05
C LYS A 59 -3.01 12.51 -6.32
N LYS A 60 -2.34 11.38 -6.32
CA LYS A 60 -3.00 10.08 -6.43
C LYS A 60 -2.91 9.38 -5.08
N HIS A 61 -4.04 8.96 -4.55
CA HIS A 61 -4.07 8.16 -3.34
C HIS A 61 -3.86 6.70 -3.69
N ILE A 62 -3.08 6.00 -2.90
CA ILE A 62 -2.87 4.57 -3.08
C ILE A 62 -3.74 3.81 -2.09
N LYS A 63 -4.48 2.82 -2.58
CA LYS A 63 -5.39 2.03 -1.77
C LYS A 63 -5.24 0.54 -2.08
N PRO A 64 -5.46 -0.33 -1.09
CA PRO A 64 -5.40 -1.77 -1.35
C PRO A 64 -6.66 -2.25 -2.08
N SER A 65 -6.49 -3.24 -2.96
CA SER A 65 -7.62 -3.88 -3.61
C SER A 65 -8.35 -4.79 -2.62
N GLU A 66 -9.60 -5.15 -2.94
CA GLU A 66 -10.37 -6.06 -2.09
C GLU A 66 -9.70 -7.42 -1.95
N SER A 67 -9.14 -7.94 -3.04
CA SER A 67 -8.44 -9.22 -3.01
C SER A 67 -7.21 -9.16 -2.11
N PHE A 68 -6.48 -8.07 -2.14
CA PHE A 68 -5.31 -7.89 -1.28
C PHE A 68 -5.73 -7.79 0.19
N ILE A 69 -6.79 -7.05 0.49
CA ILE A 69 -7.30 -6.92 1.85
C ILE A 69 -7.63 -8.30 2.42
N LYS A 70 -8.31 -9.13 1.64
CA LYS A 70 -8.66 -10.48 2.03
C LYS A 70 -7.43 -11.34 2.32
N GLU A 71 -6.47 -11.34 1.41
CA GLU A 71 -5.23 -12.11 1.58
C GLU A 71 -4.43 -11.64 2.78
N PHE A 72 -4.34 -10.33 2.99
CA PHE A 72 -3.63 -9.77 4.12
C PHE A 72 -4.28 -10.16 5.44
N ASN A 73 -5.61 -10.10 5.51
CA ASN A 73 -6.34 -10.51 6.71
C ASN A 73 -6.15 -11.99 6.99
N ASN A 74 -6.16 -12.84 5.97
CA ASN A 74 -5.87 -14.26 6.12
C ASN A 74 -4.45 -14.51 6.64
N TYR A 75 -3.50 -13.74 6.13
CA TYR A 75 -2.11 -13.82 6.58
C TYR A 75 -2.00 -13.47 8.07
N ILE A 76 -2.64 -12.40 8.51
CA ILE A 76 -2.63 -11.98 9.90
C ILE A 76 -3.29 -13.04 10.80
N GLU A 77 -4.41 -13.63 10.36
CA GLU A 77 -5.07 -14.70 11.11
C GLU A 77 -4.15 -15.91 11.25
N THR A 78 -3.44 -16.26 10.17
CA THR A 78 -2.47 -17.36 10.21
C THR A 78 -1.37 -17.10 11.23
N LEU A 79 -0.85 -15.88 11.29
CA LEU A 79 0.17 -15.51 12.26
C LEU A 79 -0.35 -15.65 13.70
N LYS A 80 -1.59 -15.26 13.94
CA LYS A 80 -2.22 -15.39 15.26
C LYS A 80 -2.32 -16.85 15.69
N HIS A 81 -2.64 -17.74 14.75
CA HIS A 81 -2.78 -19.17 15.03
C HIS A 81 -1.44 -19.87 15.22
N LEU A 82 -0.36 -19.28 14.76
CA LEU A 82 0.98 -19.82 15.01
C LEU A 82 1.48 -19.56 16.44
N ASN A 83 0.70 -18.82 17.19
CA ASN A 83 0.90 -18.67 18.63
C ASN A 83 2.25 -18.06 19.02
N PHE A 84 2.53 -16.91 18.48
CA PHE A 84 3.72 -16.16 18.88
C PHE A 84 3.54 -15.50 20.23
#